data_2e4dede49f4925d4c7b335de09cab573
#
_entry.id   2e4dede49f4925d4c7b335de09cab573
#
_cell.length_a   1.000
_cell.length_b   1.000
_cell.length_c   1.000
_cell.angle_alpha   90.00
_cell.angle_beta   90.00
_cell.angle_gamma   90.00
#
_symmetry.space_group_name_H-M   'P 1'
#
loop_
_entity.id
_entity.type
_entity.pdbx_description
1 polymer ?
#
loop_
_entity_poly.entity_id
_entity_poly.type
_entity_poly.pdbx_seq_one_letter_code
_entity_poly.pdbx_strand_id
1 'polypeptide(L)'
;FKLTPYFFSYTISKTGLYTLTKTSAMSLSPNIRVNGIAPGPTIKNKRQSEKHFKKQYLATPLKQQVDVNEICNAVDFFIKNSSITGQVLAIDSGQSLNWQTPDIIKGKE
;
A
#
# COMPACT_ATOMS: atom_id res chain seq x y z
N PHE A 1 6.72 1.10 -0.74
CA PHE A 1 6.40 2.52 -0.52
C PHE A 1 6.75 3.33 -1.76
N LYS A 2 5.76 3.93 -2.43
CA LYS A 2 5.99 4.72 -3.64
C LYS A 2 6.25 6.18 -3.29
N LEU A 3 7.44 6.67 -3.62
CA LEU A 3 7.77 8.09 -3.52
C LEU A 3 7.24 8.85 -4.75
N THR A 4 6.71 10.05 -4.53
CA THR A 4 6.27 10.95 -5.60
C THR A 4 6.88 12.35 -5.41
N PRO A 5 7.37 13.00 -6.47
CA PRO A 5 8.10 14.26 -6.33
C PRO A 5 7.23 15.48 -6.03
N TYR A 6 5.89 15.36 -6.07
CA TYR A 6 4.98 16.51 -6.01
C TYR A 6 4.11 16.57 -4.74
N PHE A 7 4.20 15.59 -3.84
CA PHE A 7 3.32 15.48 -2.66
C PHE A 7 4.15 15.33 -1.39
N PHE A 8 4.92 16.36 -1.03
CA PHE A 8 5.85 16.31 0.10
C PHE A 8 5.17 16.04 1.43
N SER A 9 4.11 16.77 1.75
CA SER A 9 3.38 16.57 3.01
C SER A 9 2.76 15.18 3.11
N TYR A 10 2.19 14.69 2.01
CA TYR A 10 1.67 13.31 1.93
C TYR A 10 2.79 12.29 2.13
N THR A 11 3.92 12.46 1.46
CA THR A 11 5.07 11.56 1.58
C THR A 11 5.60 11.53 3.00
N ILE A 12 5.77 12.69 3.65
CA ILE A 12 6.22 12.78 5.03
C ILE A 12 5.24 12.08 5.97
N SER A 13 3.94 12.34 5.85
CA SER A 13 2.92 11.74 6.72
C SER A 13 2.84 10.22 6.57
N LYS A 14 2.93 9.70 5.34
CA LYS A 14 2.89 8.26 5.10
C LYS A 14 4.17 7.55 5.52
N THR A 15 5.34 8.16 5.31
CA THR A 15 6.61 7.65 5.82
C THR A 15 6.63 7.66 7.34
N GLY A 16 6.14 8.73 7.96
CA GLY A 16 5.97 8.83 9.40
C GLY A 16 5.07 7.72 9.95
N LEU A 17 3.93 7.48 9.31
CA LEU A 17 3.01 6.41 9.71
C LEU A 17 3.63 5.01 9.59
N TYR A 18 4.40 4.76 8.53
CA TYR A 18 5.14 3.51 8.35
C TYR A 18 6.16 3.27 9.48
N THR A 19 6.94 4.30 9.80
CA THR A 19 7.93 4.25 10.89
C THR A 19 7.23 4.12 12.25
N LEU A 20 6.14 4.87 12.47
CA LEU A 20 5.35 4.81 13.70
C LEU A 20 4.75 3.43 13.93
N THR A 21 4.31 2.73 12.90
CA THR A 21 3.82 1.34 13.01
C THR A 21 4.89 0.44 13.64
N LYS A 22 6.13 0.55 13.18
CA LYS A 22 7.25 -0.25 13.71
C LYS A 22 7.65 0.15 15.12
N THR A 23 7.78 1.44 15.38
CA THR A 23 8.18 1.93 16.71
C THR A 23 7.11 1.66 17.77
N SER A 24 5.83 1.80 17.41
CA SER A 24 4.71 1.44 18.29
C SER A 24 4.68 -0.06 18.58
N ALA A 25 4.93 -0.89 17.58
CA ALA A 25 5.01 -2.34 17.77
C ALA A 25 6.10 -2.72 18.77
N MET A 26 7.26 -2.07 18.72
CA MET A 26 8.34 -2.27 19.69
C MET A 26 7.95 -1.79 21.10
N SER A 27 7.41 -0.59 21.19
CA SER A 27 7.09 0.07 22.46
C SER A 27 5.93 -0.59 23.20
N LEU A 28 4.96 -1.15 22.51
CA LEU A 28 3.74 -1.72 23.09
C LEU A 28 3.81 -3.24 23.30
N SER A 29 4.87 -3.87 22.83
CA SER A 29 5.11 -5.29 23.10
C SER A 29 5.43 -5.53 24.59
N PRO A 30 5.05 -6.66 25.16
CA PRO A 30 4.33 -7.79 24.55
C PRO A 30 2.80 -7.65 24.55
N ASN A 31 2.24 -6.58 25.09
CA ASN A 31 0.82 -6.47 25.40
C ASN A 31 -0.05 -6.15 24.18
N ILE A 32 0.50 -5.35 23.22
CA ILE A 32 -0.25 -4.91 22.03
C ILE A 32 0.59 -5.16 20.80
N ARG A 33 -0.01 -5.77 19.80
CA ARG A 33 0.56 -5.89 18.46
C ARG A 33 0.11 -4.71 17.60
N VAL A 34 1.00 -4.18 16.80
CA VAL A 34 0.72 -3.09 15.86
C VAL A 34 1.17 -3.51 14.47
N ASN A 35 0.24 -3.54 13.53
CA ASN A 35 0.49 -3.84 12.14
C ASN A 35 -0.23 -2.83 11.24
N GLY A 36 0.19 -2.70 10.01
CA GLY A 36 -0.40 -1.81 9.02
C GLY A 36 -0.79 -2.52 7.74
N ILE A 37 -1.75 -1.94 7.02
CA ILE A 37 -2.11 -2.33 5.66
C ILE A 37 -1.89 -1.12 4.77
N ALA A 38 -1.24 -1.33 3.63
CA ALA A 38 -1.01 -0.31 2.61
C ALA A 38 -1.83 -0.65 1.35
N PRO A 39 -3.07 -0.17 1.25
CA PRO A 39 -3.92 -0.45 0.10
C PRO A 39 -3.51 0.35 -1.13
N GLY A 40 -3.64 -0.27 -2.29
CA GLY A 40 -3.58 0.39 -3.59
C GLY A 40 -4.93 0.97 -4.02
N PRO A 41 -5.16 1.13 -5.35
CA PRO A 41 -6.41 1.67 -5.88
C PRO A 41 -7.60 0.76 -5.55
N THR A 42 -8.31 1.05 -4.49
CA THR A 42 -9.42 0.24 -3.95
C THR A 42 -10.76 0.90 -4.20
N ILE A 43 -10.93 2.14 -3.77
CA ILE A 43 -12.16 2.93 -3.94
C ILE A 43 -11.79 4.27 -4.57
N LYS A 44 -12.57 4.66 -5.55
CA LYS A 44 -12.43 5.97 -6.21
C LYS A 44 -12.64 7.12 -5.22
N ASN A 45 -11.73 8.09 -5.22
CA ASN A 45 -11.93 9.33 -4.49
C ASN A 45 -13.07 10.15 -5.12
N LYS A 46 -13.82 10.91 -4.29
CA LYS A 46 -14.92 11.80 -4.74
C LYS A 46 -14.49 12.81 -5.82
N ARG A 47 -13.24 13.25 -5.80
CA ARG A 47 -12.66 14.21 -6.76
C ARG A 47 -12.10 13.55 -8.03
N GLN A 48 -12.10 12.25 -8.11
CA GLN A 48 -11.51 11.46 -9.20
C GLN A 48 -12.59 10.98 -10.16
N SER A 49 -12.37 11.12 -11.47
CA SER A 49 -13.27 10.56 -12.47
C SER A 49 -13.11 9.03 -12.58
N GLU A 50 -14.15 8.33 -13.03
CA GLU A 50 -14.10 6.89 -13.31
C GLU A 50 -12.97 6.55 -14.29
N LYS A 51 -12.80 7.36 -15.34
CA LYS A 51 -11.75 7.18 -16.34
C LYS A 51 -10.35 7.28 -15.71
N HIS A 52 -10.14 8.27 -14.83
CA HIS A 52 -8.86 8.44 -14.14
C HIS A 52 -8.59 7.30 -13.17
N PHE A 53 -9.58 6.86 -12.41
CA PHE A 53 -9.46 5.74 -11.49
C PHE A 53 -9.14 4.44 -12.24
N LYS A 54 -9.84 4.16 -13.35
CA LYS A 54 -9.56 3.02 -14.21
C LYS A 54 -8.13 3.04 -14.76
N LYS A 55 -7.67 4.20 -15.23
CA LYS A 55 -6.28 4.38 -15.67
C LYS A 55 -5.27 4.08 -14.54
N GLN A 56 -5.61 4.47 -13.31
CA GLN A 56 -4.74 4.27 -12.15
C GLN A 56 -4.55 2.78 -11.84
N TYR A 57 -5.60 1.98 -11.74
CA TYR A 57 -5.44 0.57 -11.41
C TYR A 57 -4.94 -0.26 -12.60
N LEU A 58 -5.27 0.12 -13.84
CA LEU A 58 -4.69 -0.53 -15.03
C LEU A 58 -3.19 -0.26 -15.22
N ALA A 59 -2.66 0.78 -14.58
CA ALA A 59 -1.23 1.08 -14.56
C ALA A 59 -0.45 0.26 -13.52
N THR A 60 -1.12 -0.51 -12.66
CA THR A 60 -0.43 -1.40 -11.72
C THR A 60 0.05 -2.68 -12.43
N PRO A 61 1.08 -3.37 -11.92
CA PRO A 61 1.57 -4.62 -12.49
C PRO A 61 0.48 -5.68 -12.70
N LEU A 62 -0.44 -5.85 -11.73
CA LEU A 62 -1.54 -6.81 -11.86
C LEU A 62 -2.73 -6.28 -12.66
N LYS A 63 -2.72 -4.97 -13.04
CA LYS A 63 -3.75 -4.31 -13.87
C LYS A 63 -5.18 -4.49 -13.35
N GLN A 64 -5.33 -4.52 -12.04
CA GLN A 64 -6.63 -4.70 -11.41
C GLN A 64 -6.83 -3.75 -10.22
N GLN A 65 -8.08 -3.41 -9.99
CA GLN A 65 -8.53 -2.74 -8.77
C GLN A 65 -8.39 -3.71 -7.59
N VAL A 66 -7.96 -3.17 -6.44
CA VAL A 66 -7.95 -3.95 -5.20
C VAL A 66 -9.39 -4.09 -4.69
N ASP A 67 -9.80 -5.31 -4.36
CA ASP A 67 -11.12 -5.56 -3.76
C ASP A 67 -11.10 -5.18 -2.27
N VAL A 68 -12.15 -4.52 -1.81
CA VAL A 68 -12.34 -4.19 -0.39
C VAL A 68 -12.27 -5.45 0.50
N ASN A 69 -12.77 -6.58 0.01
CA ASN A 69 -12.72 -7.85 0.73
C ASN A 69 -11.28 -8.33 0.98
N GLU A 70 -10.34 -8.04 0.09
CA GLU A 70 -8.93 -8.37 0.30
C GLU A 70 -8.33 -7.59 1.48
N ILE A 71 -8.75 -6.33 1.65
CA ILE A 71 -8.36 -5.52 2.81
C ILE A 71 -8.94 -6.12 4.10
N CYS A 72 -10.22 -6.51 4.08
CA CYS A 72 -10.86 -7.17 5.23
C CYS A 72 -10.16 -8.49 5.58
N ASN A 73 -9.82 -9.29 4.58
CA ASN A 73 -9.09 -10.56 4.76
C ASN A 73 -7.71 -10.34 5.38
N ALA A 74 -7.03 -9.26 5.02
CA ALA A 74 -5.73 -8.92 5.61
C ALA A 74 -5.85 -8.51 7.09
N VAL A 75 -6.91 -7.78 7.45
CA VAL A 75 -7.20 -7.46 8.87
C VAL A 75 -7.44 -8.75 9.64
N ASP A 76 -8.26 -9.64 9.12
CA ASP A 76 -8.56 -10.95 9.72
C ASP A 76 -7.30 -11.81 9.86
N PHE A 77 -6.44 -11.81 8.85
CA PHE A 77 -5.14 -12.48 8.88
C PHE A 77 -4.26 -11.98 10.05
N PHE A 78 -4.15 -10.67 10.24
CA PHE A 78 -3.39 -10.11 11.36
C PHE A 78 -4.00 -10.44 12.72
N ILE A 79 -5.35 -10.47 12.81
CA ILE A 79 -6.04 -10.83 14.05
C ILE A 79 -5.75 -12.28 14.41
N LYS A 80 -5.85 -13.19 13.46
CA LYS A 80 -5.69 -14.64 13.67
C LYS A 80 -4.25 -15.10 13.91
N ASN A 81 -3.25 -14.31 13.48
CA ASN A 81 -1.85 -14.68 13.57
C ASN A 81 -1.13 -13.87 14.64
N SER A 82 -1.13 -14.37 15.85
CA SER A 82 -0.66 -13.68 17.06
C SER A 82 0.86 -13.39 17.09
N SER A 83 1.63 -14.07 16.28
CA SER A 83 3.10 -13.88 16.22
C SER A 83 3.55 -12.75 15.29
N ILE A 84 2.60 -12.00 14.69
CA ILE A 84 2.90 -10.92 13.74
C ILE A 84 2.73 -9.56 14.41
N THR A 85 3.80 -8.77 14.46
CA THR A 85 3.76 -7.37 14.89
C THR A 85 4.80 -6.54 14.11
N GLY A 86 4.59 -5.25 13.96
CA GLY A 86 5.47 -4.33 13.24
C GLY A 86 5.52 -4.52 11.73
N GLN A 87 4.57 -5.27 11.16
CA GLN A 87 4.51 -5.51 9.72
C GLN A 87 3.56 -4.54 9.02
N VAL A 88 3.92 -4.17 7.79
CA VAL A 88 3.04 -3.44 6.88
C VAL A 88 2.87 -4.29 5.63
N LEU A 89 1.63 -4.74 5.39
CA LEU A 89 1.28 -5.56 4.25
C LEU A 89 0.72 -4.69 3.12
N ALA A 90 1.40 -4.70 1.97
CA ALA A 90 0.90 -4.04 0.78
C ALA A 90 -0.14 -4.92 0.07
N ILE A 91 -1.33 -4.34 -0.16
CA ILE A 91 -2.39 -4.92 -0.99
C ILE A 91 -2.72 -3.89 -2.07
N ASP A 92 -1.86 -3.81 -3.07
CA ASP A 92 -1.81 -2.67 -3.98
C ASP A 92 -1.70 -3.06 -5.47
N SER A 93 -2.00 -4.30 -5.80
CA SER A 93 -1.85 -4.85 -7.15
C SER A 93 -0.44 -4.64 -7.73
N GLY A 94 0.56 -4.55 -6.85
CA GLY A 94 1.95 -4.32 -7.23
C GLY A 94 2.29 -2.85 -7.51
N GLN A 95 1.43 -1.89 -7.16
CA GLN A 95 1.66 -0.47 -7.43
C GLN A 95 3.01 0.04 -6.90
N SER A 96 3.43 -0.43 -5.73
CA SER A 96 4.71 -0.06 -5.13
C SER A 96 5.94 -0.66 -5.84
N LEU A 97 5.74 -1.65 -6.71
CA LEU A 97 6.79 -2.33 -7.48
C LEU A 97 7.03 -1.71 -8.85
N ASN A 98 6.34 -0.64 -9.22
CA ASN A 98 6.52 0.02 -10.50
C ASN A 98 7.94 0.57 -10.63
N TRP A 99 8.67 0.02 -11.60
CA TRP A 99 10.09 0.30 -11.86
C TRP A 99 10.36 0.77 -13.28
N GLN A 100 9.37 0.70 -14.17
CA GLN A 100 9.55 1.00 -15.59
C GLN A 100 9.92 2.46 -15.82
N THR A 101 11.05 2.66 -16.47
CA THR A 101 11.51 3.94 -16.99
C THR A 101 11.28 4.00 -18.51
N PRO A 102 11.24 5.20 -19.14
CA PRO A 102 10.93 5.32 -20.57
C PRO A 102 11.85 4.54 -21.51
N ASP A 103 13.09 4.31 -21.12
CA ASP A 103 14.09 3.54 -21.85
C ASP A 103 13.86 2.02 -21.80
N ILE A 104 13.22 1.53 -20.75
CA ILE A 104 13.02 0.10 -20.50
C ILE A 104 11.64 -0.40 -20.97
N ILE A 105 10.67 0.48 -21.22
CA ILE A 105 9.29 0.12 -21.61
C ILE A 105 9.22 -0.85 -22.81
N LYS A 106 10.24 -0.90 -23.65
CA LYS A 106 10.34 -1.79 -24.81
C LYS A 106 11.48 -2.81 -24.72
N GLY A 107 12.25 -2.82 -23.64
CA GLY A 107 13.36 -3.75 -23.44
C GLY A 107 12.82 -5.16 -23.17
N LYS A 108 13.01 -6.02 -24.14
CA LYS A 108 13.04 -7.47 -23.94
C LYS A 108 14.52 -7.87 -23.96
N GLU A 109 14.97 -8.56 -22.91
CA GLU A 109 16.22 -9.30 -23.02
C GLU A 109 16.13 -10.34 -24.15
#